data_c23b098263abf7ce6909b7def26a6f7b
#
_entry.id   c23b098263abf7ce6909b7def26a6f7b
#
_cell.length_a   1.000
_cell.length_b   1.000
_cell.length_c   1.000
_cell.angle_alpha   90.00
_cell.angle_beta   90.00
_cell.angle_gamma   90.00
#
_symmetry.space_group_name_H-M   'P 1'
#
loop_
_entity.id
_entity.type
_entity.pdbx_description
1 polymer ?
#
loop_
_entity_poly.entity_id
_entity_poly.type
_entity_poly.pdbx_seq_one_letter_code
_entity_poly.pdbx_strand_id
1 'polypeptide(L)'
;MASNKAWNKIFRDYDIEKHNFENGPFEISAEQIKSACQSFTVTGDKEPRILCKQDTRSDRPTIFINKGLFILPKKNGYYYILKGEGYVDVPDITTPIQNYESKLDFELESSMVGDSEMQFLDFAYANSLIRTFMNDPSLVLTIRGRKYTPHFSFKVGTNVLNTESVQTEVDAGYEGKTSIVLIEAKNFS
;
A
#
# COMPACT_ATOMS: atom_id res chain seq x y z
N MET A 1 -5.98 -6.79 11.99
CA MET A 1 -5.00 -6.38 13.05
C MET A 1 -3.89 -7.44 13.12
N ALA A 2 -2.62 -7.02 13.01
CA ALA A 2 -1.48 -7.92 13.13
C ALA A 2 -1.34 -8.46 14.56
N SER A 3 -0.82 -9.69 14.71
CA SER A 3 -0.78 -10.41 16.00
C SER A 3 0.12 -9.74 17.03
N ASN A 4 -0.45 -9.31 18.15
CA ASN A 4 0.29 -8.74 19.28
C ASN A 4 1.31 -9.74 19.88
N LYS A 5 0.91 -10.99 20.06
CA LYS A 5 1.80 -12.01 20.69
C LYS A 5 2.99 -12.35 19.81
N ALA A 6 2.79 -12.38 18.48
CA ALA A 6 3.86 -12.63 17.54
C ALA A 6 4.87 -11.46 17.54
N TRP A 7 4.40 -10.22 17.43
CA TRP A 7 5.27 -9.06 17.44
C TRP A 7 5.99 -8.86 18.78
N ASN A 8 5.34 -9.11 19.91
CA ASN A 8 6.02 -9.10 21.21
C ASN A 8 7.18 -10.10 21.28
N LYS A 9 6.99 -11.29 20.68
CA LYS A 9 8.07 -12.29 20.59
C LYS A 9 9.19 -11.84 19.66
N ILE A 10 8.85 -11.33 18.47
CA ILE A 10 9.81 -10.83 17.48
C ILE A 10 10.67 -9.70 18.10
N PHE A 11 10.04 -8.73 18.77
CA PHE A 11 10.74 -7.63 19.42
C PHE A 11 11.75 -8.10 20.45
N ARG A 12 11.38 -9.10 21.26
CA ARG A 12 12.26 -9.70 22.26
C ARG A 12 13.39 -10.51 21.63
N ASP A 13 13.08 -11.38 20.66
CA ASP A 13 14.04 -12.32 20.08
C ASP A 13 15.13 -11.62 19.26
N TYR A 14 14.83 -10.42 18.72
CA TYR A 14 15.78 -9.61 17.93
C TYR A 14 16.20 -8.32 18.61
N ASP A 15 15.91 -8.15 19.90
CA ASP A 15 16.29 -6.96 20.69
C ASP A 15 15.85 -5.63 20.06
N ILE A 16 14.73 -5.61 19.33
CA ILE A 16 14.24 -4.42 18.61
C ILE A 16 13.97 -3.27 19.59
N GLU A 17 13.63 -3.59 20.83
CA GLU A 17 13.43 -2.58 21.88
C GLU A 17 14.68 -1.79 22.24
N LYS A 18 15.86 -2.37 22.04
CA LYS A 18 17.16 -1.76 22.33
C LYS A 18 17.70 -0.95 21.14
N HIS A 19 17.04 -1.06 19.98
CA HIS A 19 17.49 -0.33 18.79
C HIS A 19 17.26 1.18 18.95
N ASN A 20 18.28 1.96 18.60
CA ASN A 20 18.19 3.40 18.57
C ASN A 20 17.63 3.88 17.23
N PHE A 21 16.33 4.12 17.18
CA PHE A 21 15.62 4.57 15.97
C PHE A 21 16.00 5.98 15.50
N GLU A 22 16.70 6.77 16.31
CA GLU A 22 17.24 8.07 15.88
C GLU A 22 18.43 7.90 14.92
N ASN A 23 19.09 6.75 14.97
CA ASN A 23 20.22 6.43 14.08
C ASN A 23 19.77 5.77 12.75
N GLY A 24 18.47 5.52 12.59
CA GLY A 24 17.90 4.93 11.39
C GLY A 24 16.90 3.80 11.64
N PRO A 25 16.37 3.19 10.58
CA PRO A 25 15.41 2.11 10.68
C PRO A 25 16.05 0.81 11.22
N PHE A 26 15.23 -0.01 11.89
CA PHE A 26 15.58 -1.41 12.13
C PHE A 26 15.18 -2.24 10.91
N GLU A 27 16.07 -3.07 10.41
CA GLU A 27 15.81 -3.97 9.28
C GLU A 27 15.49 -5.37 9.76
N ILE A 28 14.43 -5.98 9.22
CA ILE A 28 14.04 -7.35 9.52
C ILE A 28 13.63 -8.11 8.26
N SER A 29 14.00 -9.38 8.18
CA SER A 29 13.60 -10.24 7.07
C SER A 29 12.39 -11.12 7.40
N ALA A 30 11.69 -11.56 6.36
CA ALA A 30 10.61 -12.55 6.48
C ALA A 30 11.10 -13.86 7.10
N GLU A 31 12.35 -14.25 6.85
CA GLU A 31 12.95 -15.45 7.44
C GLU A 31 13.14 -15.30 8.94
N GLN A 32 13.63 -14.15 9.41
CA GLN A 32 13.72 -13.83 10.83
C GLN A 32 12.35 -13.86 11.52
N ILE A 33 11.34 -13.25 10.89
CA ILE A 33 9.96 -13.28 11.40
C ILE A 33 9.45 -14.73 11.49
N LYS A 34 9.63 -15.53 10.45
CA LYS A 34 9.26 -16.95 10.44
C LYS A 34 9.97 -17.73 11.53
N SER A 35 11.26 -17.51 11.70
CA SER A 35 12.07 -18.16 12.73
C SER A 35 11.56 -17.85 14.13
N ALA A 36 11.31 -16.59 14.46
CA ALA A 36 10.75 -16.19 15.75
C ALA A 36 9.37 -16.81 15.99
N CYS A 37 8.58 -16.97 14.95
CA CYS A 37 7.18 -17.39 15.05
C CYS A 37 6.94 -18.89 14.81
N GLN A 38 7.99 -19.72 14.71
CA GLN A 38 7.88 -21.16 14.42
C GLN A 38 6.96 -21.92 15.40
N SER A 39 6.93 -21.51 16.67
CA SER A 39 6.12 -22.16 17.71
C SER A 39 4.63 -21.85 17.60
N PHE A 40 4.21 -20.87 16.80
CA PHE A 40 2.81 -20.55 16.64
C PHE A 40 2.14 -21.47 15.62
N THR A 41 0.93 -21.92 15.91
CA THR A 41 0.15 -22.80 15.05
C THR A 41 -0.79 -22.03 14.11
N VAL A 42 -1.26 -20.86 14.55
CA VAL A 42 -2.19 -20.01 13.80
C VAL A 42 -1.45 -19.29 12.70
N THR A 43 -1.96 -19.36 11.47
CA THR A 43 -1.34 -18.69 10.29
C THR A 43 -1.14 -17.18 10.49
N GLY A 44 -2.12 -16.49 11.07
CA GLY A 44 -2.04 -15.06 11.37
C GLY A 44 -0.94 -14.66 12.36
N ASP A 45 -0.42 -15.61 13.14
CA ASP A 45 0.63 -15.38 14.13
C ASP A 45 2.03 -15.70 13.60
N LYS A 46 2.16 -16.35 12.46
CA LYS A 46 3.43 -16.86 11.93
C LYS A 46 3.78 -16.45 10.50
N GLU A 47 2.78 -16.05 9.73
CA GLU A 47 3.00 -15.70 8.31
C GLU A 47 3.44 -14.23 8.18
N PRO A 48 4.67 -13.96 7.70
CA PRO A 48 5.21 -12.60 7.61
C PRO A 48 4.34 -11.66 6.78
N ARG A 49 3.72 -12.15 5.70
CA ARG A 49 2.84 -11.35 4.84
C ARG A 49 1.62 -10.81 5.58
N ILE A 50 1.12 -11.58 6.57
CA ILE A 50 -0.01 -11.16 7.41
C ILE A 50 0.49 -10.24 8.53
N LEU A 51 1.60 -10.62 9.18
CA LEU A 51 2.15 -9.86 10.29
C LEU A 51 2.64 -8.46 9.88
N CYS A 52 3.21 -8.34 8.68
CA CYS A 52 3.70 -7.07 8.16
C CYS A 52 2.62 -6.24 7.44
N LYS A 53 1.41 -6.78 7.26
CA LYS A 53 0.29 -6.04 6.70
C LYS A 53 -0.34 -5.17 7.79
N GLN A 54 0.03 -3.89 7.81
CA GLN A 54 -0.43 -2.89 8.77
C GLN A 54 -0.92 -1.67 7.97
N ASP A 55 -2.03 -1.86 7.26
CA ASP A 55 -2.52 -0.89 6.26
C ASP A 55 -3.11 0.37 6.92
N THR A 56 -3.57 0.25 8.16
CA THR A 56 -4.15 1.38 8.92
C THR A 56 -3.47 1.56 10.27
N ARG A 57 -3.68 2.73 10.89
CA ARG A 57 -3.19 2.99 12.27
C ARG A 57 -3.67 1.95 13.28
N SER A 58 -4.91 1.47 13.14
CA SER A 58 -5.51 0.48 14.03
C SER A 58 -5.04 -0.95 13.79
N ASP A 59 -4.45 -1.25 12.63
CA ASP A 59 -3.91 -2.58 12.34
C ASP A 59 -2.56 -2.83 12.99
N ARG A 60 -1.90 -1.78 13.47
CA ARG A 60 -0.61 -1.91 14.16
C ARG A 60 -0.75 -2.72 15.45
N PRO A 61 0.19 -3.63 15.75
CA PRO A 61 0.28 -4.25 17.07
C PRO A 61 0.49 -3.20 18.17
N THR A 62 0.00 -3.49 19.36
CA THR A 62 0.08 -2.58 20.51
C THR A 62 1.52 -2.12 20.79
N ILE A 63 2.53 -2.98 20.58
CA ILE A 63 3.93 -2.62 20.80
C ILE A 63 4.41 -1.55 19.79
N PHE A 64 3.91 -1.59 18.54
CA PHE A 64 4.20 -0.55 17.55
C PHE A 64 3.53 0.78 17.92
N ILE A 65 2.28 0.73 18.35
CA ILE A 65 1.52 1.91 18.77
C ILE A 65 2.22 2.59 19.96
N ASN A 66 2.52 1.83 21.01
CA ASN A 66 3.12 2.33 22.24
C ASN A 66 4.52 2.95 22.04
N LYS A 67 5.25 2.46 21.04
CA LYS A 67 6.60 2.94 20.72
C LYS A 67 6.63 3.97 19.57
N GLY A 68 5.46 4.33 19.00
CA GLY A 68 5.39 5.22 17.85
C GLY A 68 6.10 4.66 16.62
N LEU A 69 5.92 3.36 16.35
CA LEU A 69 6.58 2.68 15.24
C LEU A 69 5.59 2.33 14.13
N PHE A 70 6.13 2.14 12.94
CA PHE A 70 5.42 1.59 11.77
C PHE A 70 6.37 0.76 10.92
N ILE A 71 5.83 0.01 9.95
CA ILE A 71 6.60 -0.90 9.10
C ILE A 71 6.43 -0.53 7.63
N LEU A 72 7.52 -0.57 6.86
CA LEU A 72 7.51 -0.38 5.42
C LEU A 72 8.29 -1.50 4.72
N PRO A 73 7.91 -1.89 3.50
CA PRO A 73 8.69 -2.84 2.73
C PRO A 73 9.99 -2.19 2.21
N LYS A 74 11.10 -2.92 2.31
CA LYS A 74 12.39 -2.57 1.72
C LYS A 74 12.58 -3.22 0.35
N LYS A 75 12.38 -4.51 0.31
CA LYS A 75 12.36 -5.37 -0.88
C LYS A 75 11.56 -6.63 -0.58
N ASN A 76 11.37 -7.48 -1.56
CA ASN A 76 10.63 -8.73 -1.34
C ASN A 76 11.23 -9.53 -0.17
N GLY A 77 10.43 -9.75 0.88
CA GLY A 77 10.82 -10.45 2.10
C GLY A 77 11.70 -9.67 3.09
N TYR A 78 11.89 -8.36 2.91
CA TYR A 78 12.62 -7.48 3.84
C TYR A 78 11.82 -6.23 4.15
N TYR A 79 11.91 -5.78 5.40
CA TYR A 79 11.12 -4.68 5.92
C TYR A 79 11.96 -3.72 6.74
N TYR A 80 11.56 -2.46 6.76
CA TYR A 80 12.02 -1.43 7.67
C TYR A 80 11.00 -1.25 8.80
N ILE A 81 11.45 -1.23 10.04
CA ILE A 81 10.70 -0.71 11.18
C ILE A 81 11.26 0.68 11.49
N LEU A 82 10.38 1.68 11.52
CA LEU A 82 10.74 3.08 11.71
C LEU A 82 9.97 3.69 12.86
N LYS A 83 10.55 4.74 13.45
CA LYS A 83 9.88 5.61 14.40
C LYS A 83 9.26 6.81 13.69
N GLY A 84 8.01 7.13 14.02
CA GLY A 84 7.31 8.27 13.48
C GLY A 84 5.87 7.95 13.06
N GLU A 85 5.24 8.89 12.35
CA GLU A 85 3.92 8.73 11.76
C GLU A 85 4.07 8.24 10.32
N GLY A 86 3.63 7.01 10.07
CA GLY A 86 3.71 6.36 8.76
C GLY A 86 2.40 6.39 7.95
N TYR A 87 1.38 7.08 8.45
CA TYR A 87 0.05 7.09 7.85
C TYR A 87 -0.41 8.51 7.58
N VAL A 88 -1.09 8.68 6.46
CA VAL A 88 -1.71 9.94 6.06
C VAL A 88 -3.21 9.73 5.99
N ASP A 89 -3.97 10.62 6.59
CA ASP A 89 -5.43 10.60 6.48
C ASP A 89 -5.84 11.19 5.14
N VAL A 90 -6.78 10.53 4.48
CA VAL A 90 -7.45 11.10 3.32
C VAL A 90 -8.36 12.21 3.83
N PRO A 91 -8.23 13.45 3.35
CA PRO A 91 -9.08 14.54 3.80
C PRO A 91 -10.55 14.29 3.41
N ASP A 92 -11.45 14.71 4.28
CA ASP A 92 -12.89 14.70 3.96
C ASP A 92 -13.16 15.63 2.76
N ILE A 93 -13.80 15.08 1.74
CA ILE A 93 -14.18 15.85 0.56
C ILE A 93 -15.55 16.47 0.81
N THR A 94 -15.58 17.80 0.93
CA THR A 94 -16.81 18.58 1.13
C THR A 94 -17.34 19.23 -0.13
N THR A 95 -16.63 19.09 -1.26
CA THR A 95 -17.11 19.59 -2.56
C THR A 95 -18.31 18.80 -3.05
N PRO A 96 -19.32 19.46 -3.67
CA PRO A 96 -20.45 18.78 -4.25
C PRO A 96 -20.04 17.74 -5.29
N ILE A 97 -20.78 16.65 -5.36
CA ILE A 97 -20.61 15.63 -6.40
C ILE A 97 -20.84 16.28 -7.75
N GLN A 98 -19.90 16.09 -8.68
CA GLN A 98 -20.04 16.50 -10.06
C GLN A 98 -20.52 15.31 -10.90
N ASN A 99 -21.56 15.52 -11.67
CA ASN A 99 -22.02 14.54 -12.64
C ASN A 99 -21.09 14.58 -13.87
N TYR A 100 -20.67 13.41 -14.30
CA TYR A 100 -19.92 13.25 -15.53
C TYR A 100 -20.79 12.57 -16.58
N GLU A 101 -20.86 13.17 -17.76
CA GLU A 101 -21.53 12.59 -18.92
C GLU A 101 -20.48 11.98 -19.87
N SER A 102 -20.74 10.74 -20.30
CA SER A 102 -19.87 10.05 -21.25
C SER A 102 -19.73 10.85 -22.54
N LYS A 103 -18.51 10.84 -23.10
CA LYS A 103 -18.24 11.44 -24.42
C LYS A 103 -18.40 10.46 -25.57
N LEU A 104 -18.77 9.21 -25.27
CA LEU A 104 -19.10 8.22 -26.29
C LEU A 104 -20.51 8.51 -26.83
N ASP A 105 -20.70 8.26 -28.10
CA ASP A 105 -21.97 8.37 -28.81
C ASP A 105 -22.76 7.02 -28.85
N PHE A 106 -22.27 6.04 -28.07
CA PHE A 106 -22.88 4.72 -27.89
C PHE A 106 -22.70 4.22 -26.47
N GLU A 107 -23.50 3.25 -26.06
CA GLU A 107 -23.41 2.63 -24.74
C GLU A 107 -22.42 1.43 -24.73
N LEU A 108 -21.67 1.28 -23.63
CA LEU A 108 -20.74 0.18 -23.42
C LEU A 108 -21.46 -0.97 -22.70
N GLU A 109 -22.23 -1.76 -23.39
CA GLU A 109 -23.01 -2.85 -22.80
C GLU A 109 -22.14 -3.91 -22.11
N SER A 110 -21.02 -4.29 -22.72
CA SER A 110 -20.11 -5.30 -22.15
C SER A 110 -19.47 -4.86 -20.84
N SER A 111 -19.32 -3.58 -20.58
CA SER A 111 -18.77 -3.04 -19.35
C SER A 111 -19.78 -2.92 -18.22
N MET A 112 -21.04 -3.21 -18.50
CA MET A 112 -22.12 -3.27 -17.49
C MET A 112 -22.29 -4.69 -16.90
N VAL A 113 -21.52 -5.66 -17.37
CA VAL A 113 -21.58 -7.04 -16.90
C VAL A 113 -20.53 -7.28 -15.82
N GLY A 114 -20.97 -7.34 -14.56
CA GLY A 114 -20.13 -7.58 -13.39
C GLY A 114 -20.04 -6.37 -12.45
N ASP A 115 -19.28 -6.53 -11.36
CA ASP A 115 -19.19 -5.57 -10.25
C ASP A 115 -17.77 -5.45 -9.67
N SER A 116 -16.75 -5.84 -10.43
CA SER A 116 -15.36 -5.77 -9.97
C SER A 116 -14.80 -4.34 -10.04
N GLU A 117 -13.93 -3.98 -9.08
CA GLU A 117 -13.19 -2.71 -9.08
C GLU A 117 -12.49 -2.44 -10.42
N MET A 118 -11.88 -3.49 -11.00
CA MET A 118 -11.21 -3.43 -12.29
C MET A 118 -12.15 -3.02 -13.43
N GLN A 119 -13.37 -3.55 -13.44
CA GLN A 119 -14.36 -3.26 -14.47
C GLN A 119 -14.84 -1.81 -14.40
N PHE A 120 -15.06 -1.28 -13.21
CA PHE A 120 -15.41 0.13 -13.05
C PHE A 120 -14.30 1.07 -13.54
N LEU A 121 -13.03 0.69 -13.30
CA LEU A 121 -11.89 1.45 -13.82
C LEU A 121 -11.77 1.37 -15.34
N ASP A 122 -12.04 0.21 -15.95
CA ASP A 122 -12.06 0.04 -17.41
C ASP A 122 -13.16 0.90 -18.04
N PHE A 123 -14.33 0.89 -17.44
CA PHE A 123 -15.45 1.74 -17.86
C PHE A 123 -15.10 3.22 -17.76
N ALA A 124 -14.54 3.65 -16.62
CA ALA A 124 -14.11 5.04 -16.40
C ALA A 124 -13.06 5.49 -17.43
N TYR A 125 -12.12 4.61 -17.77
CA TYR A 125 -11.10 4.90 -18.77
C TYR A 125 -11.69 4.97 -20.19
N ALA A 126 -12.50 4.01 -20.58
CA ALA A 126 -13.15 3.98 -21.90
C ALA A 126 -14.02 5.22 -22.14
N ASN A 127 -14.73 5.66 -21.12
CA ASN A 127 -15.54 6.88 -21.14
C ASN A 127 -14.76 8.18 -20.98
N SER A 128 -13.44 8.15 -20.93
CA SER A 128 -12.59 9.33 -20.72
C SER A 128 -12.78 10.05 -19.37
N LEU A 129 -13.42 9.42 -18.37
CA LEU A 129 -13.63 10.01 -17.05
C LEU A 129 -12.30 10.36 -16.39
N ILE A 130 -11.33 9.43 -16.41
CA ILE A 130 -10.00 9.63 -15.80
C ILE A 130 -9.28 10.81 -16.46
N ARG A 131 -9.28 10.88 -17.79
CA ARG A 131 -8.66 12.00 -18.53
C ARG A 131 -9.31 13.34 -18.21
N THR A 132 -10.62 13.35 -18.08
CA THR A 132 -11.39 14.56 -17.76
C THR A 132 -11.15 14.99 -16.31
N PHE A 133 -11.20 14.08 -15.37
CA PHE A 133 -10.96 14.36 -13.96
C PHE A 133 -9.53 14.91 -13.71
N MET A 134 -8.54 14.33 -14.36
CA MET A 134 -7.14 14.77 -14.26
C MET A 134 -6.81 15.96 -15.17
N ASN A 135 -7.77 16.39 -16.02
CA ASN A 135 -7.55 17.42 -17.07
C ASN A 135 -6.30 17.13 -17.95
N ASP A 136 -6.06 15.86 -18.22
CA ASP A 136 -4.93 15.39 -19.05
C ASP A 136 -5.41 14.38 -20.10
N PRO A 137 -5.62 14.84 -21.36
CA PRO A 137 -6.07 13.96 -22.44
C PRO A 137 -5.00 12.97 -22.91
N SER A 138 -3.73 13.16 -22.49
CA SER A 138 -2.62 12.29 -22.90
C SER A 138 -2.55 10.97 -22.10
N LEU A 139 -3.30 10.83 -21.01
CA LEU A 139 -3.25 9.66 -20.15
C LEU A 139 -3.60 8.36 -20.89
N VAL A 140 -2.68 7.40 -20.79
CA VAL A 140 -2.81 6.06 -21.35
C VAL A 140 -2.62 5.02 -20.23
N LEU A 141 -3.47 4.01 -20.18
CA LEU A 141 -3.34 2.90 -19.23
C LEU A 141 -2.06 2.12 -19.51
N THR A 142 -1.11 2.13 -18.57
CA THR A 142 0.19 1.46 -18.71
C THR A 142 0.51 0.52 -17.56
N ILE A 143 -0.11 0.71 -16.40
CA ILE A 143 0.10 -0.10 -15.21
C ILE A 143 -1.22 -0.74 -14.81
N ARG A 144 -1.21 -2.07 -14.61
CA ARG A 144 -2.34 -2.82 -14.11
C ARG A 144 -1.87 -4.04 -13.33
N GLY A 145 -2.49 -4.24 -12.17
CA GLY A 145 -2.25 -5.40 -11.32
C GLY A 145 -0.84 -5.44 -10.75
N ARG A 146 -0.36 -6.65 -10.53
CA ARG A 146 0.87 -6.92 -9.77
C ARG A 146 2.14 -6.58 -10.55
N LYS A 147 2.98 -5.76 -9.98
CA LYS A 147 4.29 -5.33 -10.50
C LYS A 147 5.35 -5.39 -9.40
N TYR A 148 6.60 -5.21 -9.79
CA TYR A 148 7.72 -5.03 -8.87
C TYR A 148 8.31 -3.65 -9.08
N THR A 149 8.58 -2.94 -7.98
CA THR A 149 9.15 -1.60 -8.05
C THR A 149 10.56 -1.62 -8.64
N PRO A 150 10.96 -0.60 -9.41
CA PRO A 150 12.37 -0.35 -9.68
C PRO A 150 13.10 0.04 -8.39
N HIS A 151 14.42 0.20 -8.46
CA HIS A 151 15.17 0.84 -7.38
C HIS A 151 14.83 2.32 -7.31
N PHE A 152 14.46 2.82 -6.13
CA PHE A 152 14.29 4.23 -5.85
C PHE A 152 14.54 4.55 -4.38
N SER A 153 14.82 5.83 -4.12
CA SER A 153 15.01 6.34 -2.75
C SER A 153 13.93 7.37 -2.43
N PHE A 154 13.50 7.39 -1.19
CA PHE A 154 12.55 8.36 -0.66
C PHE A 154 12.85 8.72 0.80
N LYS A 155 12.30 9.83 1.26
CA LYS A 155 12.49 10.29 2.63
C LYS A 155 11.28 9.99 3.50
N VAL A 156 11.56 9.52 4.71
CA VAL A 156 10.56 9.40 5.78
C VAL A 156 11.14 10.07 7.03
N GLY A 157 10.63 11.24 7.36
CA GLY A 157 11.25 12.10 8.37
C GLY A 157 12.68 12.47 7.95
N THR A 158 13.65 12.16 8.79
CA THR A 158 15.09 12.36 8.53
C THR A 158 15.74 11.19 7.78
N ASN A 159 15.09 10.05 7.71
CA ASN A 159 15.65 8.85 7.10
C ASN A 159 15.52 8.87 5.57
N VAL A 160 16.60 8.55 4.88
CA VAL A 160 16.57 8.24 3.44
C VAL A 160 16.50 6.72 3.30
N LEU A 161 15.42 6.23 2.72
CA LEU A 161 15.15 4.82 2.53
C LEU A 161 15.38 4.43 1.07
N ASN A 162 15.90 3.22 0.88
CA ASN A 162 16.09 2.62 -0.44
C ASN A 162 15.16 1.43 -0.58
N THR A 163 14.41 1.40 -1.67
CA THR A 163 13.46 0.33 -1.97
C THR A 163 13.70 -0.20 -3.37
N GLU A 164 13.64 -1.51 -3.53
CA GLU A 164 13.76 -2.19 -4.83
C GLU A 164 12.98 -3.50 -4.82
N SER A 165 12.44 -3.87 -5.98
CA SER A 165 11.77 -5.17 -6.16
C SER A 165 10.71 -5.49 -5.10
N VAL A 166 10.03 -4.46 -4.58
CA VAL A 166 8.85 -4.64 -3.73
C VAL A 166 7.70 -5.01 -4.64
N GLN A 167 7.01 -6.09 -4.31
CA GLN A 167 5.77 -6.43 -4.98
C GLN A 167 4.70 -5.40 -4.61
N THR A 168 4.17 -4.73 -5.61
CA THR A 168 3.06 -3.80 -5.50
C THR A 168 1.89 -4.28 -6.35
N GLU A 169 0.71 -3.91 -5.97
CA GLU A 169 -0.50 -4.14 -6.75
C GLU A 169 -1.21 -2.79 -6.85
N VAL A 170 -1.48 -2.36 -8.07
CA VAL A 170 -2.16 -1.12 -8.38
C VAL A 170 -3.33 -1.48 -9.28
N ASP A 171 -4.53 -1.03 -8.92
CA ASP A 171 -5.72 -1.35 -9.71
C ASP A 171 -5.65 -0.75 -11.11
N ALA A 172 -5.17 0.48 -11.23
CA ALA A 172 -4.81 1.07 -12.52
C ALA A 172 -3.75 2.16 -12.37
N GLY A 173 -2.86 2.26 -13.36
CA GLY A 173 -1.92 3.36 -13.50
C GLY A 173 -1.93 3.89 -14.93
N TYR A 174 -1.97 5.20 -15.05
CA TYR A 174 -2.04 5.92 -16.32
C TYR A 174 -0.83 6.83 -16.45
N GLU A 175 -0.17 6.75 -17.59
CA GLU A 175 0.98 7.57 -17.93
C GLU A 175 0.56 8.66 -18.89
N GLY A 176 0.86 9.90 -18.55
CA GLY A 176 0.71 11.09 -19.38
C GLY A 176 2.09 11.64 -19.80
N LYS A 177 2.11 12.75 -20.53
CA LYS A 177 3.36 13.36 -20.98
C LYS A 177 4.26 13.85 -19.85
N THR A 178 3.68 14.24 -18.73
CA THR A 178 4.39 14.86 -17.59
C THR A 178 3.98 14.28 -16.24
N SER A 179 3.07 13.32 -16.22
CA SER A 179 2.48 12.78 -14.99
C SER A 179 2.25 11.28 -15.07
N ILE A 180 2.25 10.65 -13.90
CA ILE A 180 1.75 9.29 -13.70
C ILE A 180 0.63 9.38 -12.67
N VAL A 181 -0.53 8.80 -12.97
CA VAL A 181 -1.69 8.74 -12.10
C VAL A 181 -1.88 7.30 -11.67
N LEU A 182 -1.82 7.04 -10.37
CA LEU A 182 -2.08 5.72 -9.78
C LEU A 182 -3.45 5.76 -9.11
N ILE A 183 -4.27 4.75 -9.36
CA ILE A 183 -5.62 4.64 -8.81
C ILE A 183 -5.74 3.33 -8.03
N GLU A 184 -6.23 3.44 -6.83
CA GLU A 184 -6.73 2.35 -6.00
C GLU A 184 -8.24 2.52 -5.91
N ALA A 185 -8.99 1.54 -6.38
CA ALA A 185 -10.44 1.54 -6.35
C ALA A 185 -10.94 0.73 -5.14
N LYS A 186 -12.06 1.15 -4.57
CA LYS A 186 -12.75 0.37 -3.52
C LYS A 186 -14.23 0.33 -3.83
N ASN A 187 -14.77 -0.87 -3.79
CA ASN A 187 -16.21 -1.06 -3.85
C ASN A 187 -16.76 -1.00 -2.41
N PHE A 188 -17.57 -0.01 -2.15
CA PHE A 188 -18.31 0.10 -0.89
C PHE A 188 -19.68 -0.55 -1.10
N SER A 189 -19.79 -1.83 -0.73
CA SER A 189 -21.09 -2.54 -0.65
C SER A 189 -21.77 -2.30 0.68
#